data_a0bdd6d93fd4ab224397965034bc9eae
#
_entry.id   a0bdd6d93fd4ab224397965034bc9eae
#
_cell.length_a   1.000
_cell.length_b   1.000
_cell.length_c   1.000
_cell.angle_alpha   90.00
_cell.angle_beta   90.00
_cell.angle_gamma   90.00
#
_symmetry.space_group_name_H-M   'P 1'
#
loop_
_entity.id
_entity.type
_entity.pdbx_description
1 polymer ?
#
loop_
_entity_poly.entity_id
_entity_poly.type
_entity_poly.pdbx_seq_one_letter_code
_entity_poly.pdbx_strand_id
1 'polypeptide(L)'
;MSFAKAQDLLRLAQMAASRRGGVSLEDICTEFGVSHRTAQRMTEALDAAFANVTTTDAEDRRRYWRLEAPPSERLQPRQETTIEALEIAARTARD
;
A
#
# COMPACT_ATOMS: atom_id res chain seq x y z
N MET A 1 -16.49 6.20 -2.78
CA MET A 1 -15.45 5.24 -2.44
C MET A 1 -15.97 4.25 -1.42
N SER A 2 -15.72 2.99 -1.61
CA SER A 2 -16.27 1.97 -0.74
C SER A 2 -15.35 1.68 0.44
N PHE A 3 -15.92 1.16 1.50
CA PHE A 3 -15.18 0.69 2.67
C PHE A 3 -14.17 -0.40 2.29
N ALA A 4 -14.50 -1.21 1.30
CA ALA A 4 -13.63 -2.27 0.82
C ALA A 4 -12.29 -1.74 0.26
N LYS A 5 -12.29 -0.56 -0.34
CA LYS A 5 -11.04 0.03 -0.84
C LYS A 5 -10.06 0.36 0.27
N ALA A 6 -10.57 0.84 1.41
CA ALA A 6 -9.71 1.12 2.55
C ALA A 6 -9.13 -0.17 3.13
N GLN A 7 -9.94 -1.24 3.21
CA GLN A 7 -9.47 -2.54 3.67
C GLN A 7 -8.43 -3.13 2.72
N ASP A 8 -8.67 -3.00 1.41
CA ASP A 8 -7.73 -3.49 0.41
C ASP A 8 -6.40 -2.75 0.49
N LEU A 9 -6.44 -1.44 0.73
CA LEU A 9 -5.23 -0.64 0.87
C LEU A 9 -4.43 -1.08 2.11
N LEU A 10 -5.10 -1.32 3.22
CA LEU A 10 -4.45 -1.84 4.44
C LEU A 10 -3.83 -3.21 4.20
N ARG A 11 -4.56 -4.09 3.51
CA ARG A 11 -4.07 -5.41 3.20
C ARG A 11 -2.85 -5.34 2.29
N LEU A 12 -2.88 -4.47 1.29
CA LEU A 12 -1.74 -4.24 0.41
C LEU A 12 -0.54 -3.72 1.19
N ALA A 13 -0.76 -2.78 2.11
CA ALA A 13 0.30 -2.26 2.96
C ALA A 13 0.95 -3.36 3.80
N GLN A 14 0.14 -4.25 4.36
CA GLN A 14 0.64 -5.39 5.12
C GLN A 14 1.46 -6.33 4.26
N MET A 15 1.00 -6.60 3.05
CA MET A 15 1.75 -7.44 2.09
C MET A 15 3.09 -6.79 1.73
N ALA A 16 3.08 -5.51 1.43
CA ALA A 16 4.29 -4.77 1.05
C ALA A 16 5.29 -4.71 2.20
N ALA A 17 4.81 -4.66 3.43
CA ALA A 17 5.66 -4.63 4.62
C ALA A 17 6.20 -6.01 4.99
N SER A 18 5.39 -7.06 4.79
CA SER A 18 5.75 -8.41 5.24
C SER A 18 6.63 -9.16 4.24
N ARG A 19 6.60 -8.81 2.96
CA ARG A 19 7.41 -9.45 1.94
C ARG A 19 8.74 -8.74 1.82
N ARG A 20 9.83 -9.49 1.93
CA ARG A 20 11.18 -8.93 1.90
C ARG A 20 11.46 -8.16 0.60
N GLY A 21 11.02 -8.69 -0.52
CA GLY A 21 11.21 -8.07 -1.83
C GLY A 21 10.08 -7.13 -2.23
N GLY A 22 9.06 -6.97 -1.41
CA GLY A 22 7.90 -6.16 -1.74
C GLY A 22 6.88 -6.90 -2.60
N VAL A 23 6.00 -6.15 -3.24
CA VAL A 23 4.95 -6.70 -4.10
C VAL A 23 5.06 -6.09 -5.49
N SER A 24 4.78 -6.89 -6.51
CA SER A 24 4.70 -6.44 -7.90
C SER A 24 3.24 -6.23 -8.29
N LEU A 25 3.01 -5.60 -9.44
CA LEU A 25 1.65 -5.46 -9.97
C LEU A 25 1.00 -6.82 -10.18
N GLU A 26 1.77 -7.81 -10.65
CA GLU A 26 1.24 -9.16 -10.85
C GLU A 26 0.79 -9.78 -9.52
N ASP A 27 1.58 -9.59 -8.47
CA ASP A 27 1.21 -10.06 -7.14
C ASP A 27 -0.11 -9.46 -6.69
N ILE A 28 -0.29 -8.17 -6.93
CA ILE A 28 -1.52 -7.47 -6.56
C ILE A 28 -2.71 -7.99 -7.38
N CYS A 29 -2.51 -8.14 -8.69
CA CYS A 29 -3.55 -8.68 -9.55
C CYS A 29 -4.02 -10.06 -9.07
N THR A 30 -3.08 -10.93 -8.73
CA THR A 30 -3.38 -12.28 -8.28
C THR A 30 -4.06 -12.28 -6.92
N GLU A 31 -3.52 -11.53 -5.99
CA GLU A 31 -4.02 -11.54 -4.61
C GLU A 31 -5.39 -10.90 -4.47
N PHE A 32 -5.64 -9.82 -5.21
CA PHE A 32 -6.89 -9.07 -5.09
C PHE A 32 -7.87 -9.36 -6.22
N GLY A 33 -7.45 -10.13 -7.22
CA GLY A 33 -8.33 -10.45 -8.35
C GLY A 33 -8.70 -9.24 -9.17
N VAL A 34 -7.75 -8.34 -9.40
CA VAL A 34 -7.99 -7.08 -10.09
C VAL A 34 -7.14 -6.99 -11.36
N SER A 35 -7.51 -6.05 -12.24
CA SER A 35 -6.75 -5.78 -13.46
C SER A 35 -5.45 -5.05 -13.14
N HIS A 36 -4.53 -5.02 -14.11
CA HIS A 36 -3.30 -4.25 -14.00
C HIS A 36 -3.56 -2.77 -13.73
N ARG A 37 -4.56 -2.22 -14.36
CA ARG A 37 -4.93 -0.83 -14.18
C ARG A 37 -5.37 -0.54 -12.75
N THR A 38 -6.19 -1.42 -12.19
CA THR A 38 -6.62 -1.29 -10.80
C THR A 38 -5.44 -1.50 -9.85
N ALA A 39 -4.59 -2.49 -10.12
CA ALA A 39 -3.40 -2.72 -9.32
C ALA A 39 -2.49 -1.49 -9.32
N GLN A 40 -2.32 -0.85 -10.46
CA GLN A 40 -1.53 0.37 -10.56
C GLN A 40 -2.11 1.50 -9.72
N ARG A 41 -3.43 1.66 -9.74
CA ARG A 41 -4.11 2.64 -8.88
C ARG A 41 -3.93 2.33 -7.40
N MET A 42 -3.92 1.05 -7.06
CA MET A 42 -3.68 0.63 -5.69
C MET A 42 -2.28 0.99 -5.23
N THR A 43 -1.27 0.83 -6.09
CA THR A 43 0.10 1.24 -5.75
C THR A 43 0.23 2.75 -5.60
N GLU A 44 -0.47 3.51 -6.41
CA GLU A 44 -0.51 4.95 -6.29
C GLU A 44 -1.14 5.39 -4.96
N ALA A 45 -2.23 4.72 -4.58
CA ALA A 45 -2.88 4.98 -3.30
C ALA A 45 -1.97 4.61 -2.13
N LEU A 46 -1.25 3.50 -2.25
CA LEU A 46 -0.28 3.08 -1.24
C LEU A 46 0.80 4.15 -1.04
N ASP A 47 1.34 4.63 -2.15
CA ASP A 47 2.39 5.65 -2.12
C ASP A 47 1.88 6.97 -1.53
N ALA A 48 0.64 7.32 -1.80
CA ALA A 48 0.03 8.52 -1.27
C ALA A 48 -0.27 8.41 0.23
N ALA A 49 -0.66 7.22 0.69
CA ALA A 49 -1.08 7.01 2.08
C ALA A 49 0.10 6.79 3.04
N PHE A 50 1.20 6.25 2.54
CA PHE A 50 2.34 5.86 3.39
C PHE A 50 3.62 6.53 2.91
N ALA A 51 4.32 7.20 3.81
CA ALA A 51 5.52 7.97 3.48
C ALA A 51 6.76 7.10 3.23
N ASN A 52 6.74 5.87 3.68
CA ASN A 52 7.91 4.98 3.65
C ASN A 52 7.78 3.86 2.61
N VAL A 53 7.06 4.12 1.54
CA VAL A 53 6.98 3.22 0.40
C VAL A 53 8.21 3.45 -0.49
N THR A 54 8.91 2.37 -0.82
CA THR A 54 10.02 2.40 -1.75
C THR A 54 9.71 1.52 -2.95
N THR A 55 10.22 1.91 -4.11
CA THR A 55 10.10 1.11 -5.32
C THR A 55 11.47 0.64 -5.75
N THR A 56 11.53 -0.61 -6.22
CA THR A 56 12.78 -1.21 -6.70
C THR A 56 12.49 -1.94 -8.00
N ASP A 57 13.36 -1.74 -8.99
CA ASP A 57 13.29 -2.49 -10.23
C ASP A 57 14.18 -3.72 -10.10
N ALA A 58 13.57 -4.90 -10.16
CA ALA A 58 14.28 -6.15 -10.03
C ALA A 58 14.95 -6.56 -11.36
N GLU A 59 15.80 -7.58 -11.30
CA GLU A 59 16.50 -8.11 -12.47
C GLU A 59 15.55 -8.62 -13.55
N ASP A 60 14.36 -9.05 -13.15
CA ASP A 60 13.32 -9.52 -14.06
C ASP A 60 12.55 -8.39 -14.73
N ARG A 61 13.01 -7.14 -14.55
CA ARG A 61 12.42 -5.90 -15.06
C ARG A 61 11.06 -5.57 -14.44
N ARG A 62 10.68 -6.26 -13.38
CA ARG A 62 9.46 -5.96 -12.66
C ARG A 62 9.74 -4.93 -11.58
N ARG A 63 8.79 -4.04 -11.39
CA ARG A 63 8.85 -3.07 -10.31
C ARG A 63 8.16 -3.64 -9.08
N TYR A 64 8.82 -3.49 -7.93
CA TYR A 64 8.30 -3.95 -6.66
C TYR A 64 8.10 -2.77 -5.73
N TRP A 65 6.98 -2.77 -5.06
CA TRP A 65 6.66 -1.78 -4.02
C TRP A 65 6.88 -2.42 -2.67
N ARG A 66 7.66 -1.76 -1.87
CA ARG A 66 7.98 -2.23 -0.54
C ARG A 66 7.65 -1.15 0.47
N LEU A 67 6.94 -1.54 1.53
CA LEU A 67 6.69 -0.65 2.65
C LEU A 67 7.70 -1.01 3.74
N GLU A 68 8.60 -0.09 4.04
CA GLU A 68 9.52 -0.31 5.14
C GLU A 68 8.77 -0.24 6.46
N ALA A 69 8.93 -1.28 7.26
CA ALA A 69 8.35 -1.32 8.59
C ALA A 69 9.43 -0.89 9.57
N PRO A 70 9.59 0.42 9.80
CA PRO A 70 10.64 0.88 10.69
C PRO A 70 10.37 0.41 12.12
N PRO A 71 11.39 0.41 12.98
CA PRO A 71 11.19 0.12 14.40
C PRO A 71 10.08 0.99 14.98
N SER A 72 9.41 0.47 16.00
CA SER A 72 8.24 1.12 16.60
C SER A 72 8.47 2.58 16.92
N GLU A 73 9.62 2.92 17.43
CA GLU A 73 9.96 4.29 17.80
C GLU A 73 10.03 5.24 16.60
N ARG A 74 10.26 4.71 15.41
CA ARG A 74 10.28 5.52 14.19
C ARG A 74 8.89 5.67 13.59
N LEU A 75 7.98 4.82 13.97
CA LEU A 75 6.62 4.85 13.45
C LEU A 75 5.81 5.99 14.06
N GLN A 76 6.15 6.40 15.27
CA GLN A 76 5.32 7.34 16.01
C GLN A 76 5.03 8.64 15.29
N PRO A 77 6.02 9.40 14.77
CA PRO A 77 5.70 10.66 14.09
C PRO A 77 4.94 10.46 12.78
N ARG A 78 5.17 9.34 12.09
CA ARG A 78 4.52 9.05 10.82
C ARG A 78 3.22 8.31 10.99
N GLN A 79 3.07 7.65 12.12
CA GLN A 79 1.87 6.92 12.45
C GLN A 79 0.66 7.84 12.47
N GLU A 80 0.80 9.03 13.00
CA GLU A 80 -0.27 10.02 13.00
C GLU A 80 -0.70 10.36 11.58
N THR A 81 0.24 10.64 10.70
CA THR A 81 -0.05 10.93 9.30
C THR A 81 -0.74 9.77 8.62
N THR A 82 -0.28 8.55 8.87
CA THR A 82 -0.87 7.34 8.30
C THR A 82 -2.29 7.16 8.78
N ILE A 83 -2.52 7.32 10.08
CA ILE A 83 -3.85 7.20 10.68
C ILE A 83 -4.78 8.26 10.08
N GLU A 84 -4.32 9.49 9.95
CA GLU A 84 -5.12 10.55 9.34
C GLU A 84 -5.51 10.21 7.91
N ALA A 85 -4.57 9.69 7.12
CA ALA A 85 -4.85 9.30 5.74
C ALA A 85 -5.90 8.20 5.68
N LEU A 86 -5.81 7.21 6.57
CA LEU A 86 -6.77 6.12 6.65
C LEU A 86 -8.14 6.61 7.13
N GLU A 87 -8.16 7.52 8.07
CA GLU A 87 -9.40 8.11 8.56
C GLU A 87 -10.10 8.92 7.47
N ILE A 88 -9.34 9.70 6.70
CA ILE A 88 -9.89 10.44 5.57
C ILE A 88 -10.49 9.50 4.55
N ALA A 89 -9.77 8.42 4.21
CA ALA A 89 -10.28 7.42 3.28
C ALA A 89 -11.55 6.76 3.81
N ALA A 90 -11.60 6.45 5.10
CA ALA A 90 -12.76 5.84 5.72
C ALA A 90 -13.95 6.79 5.73
N ARG A 91 -13.74 8.08 6.01
CA ARG A 91 -14.80 9.08 5.96
C ARG A 91 -15.36 9.23 4.56
N THR A 92 -14.47 9.28 3.57
CA THR A 92 -14.88 9.35 2.17
C THR A 92 -15.72 8.15 1.78
N ALA A 93 -15.37 6.98 2.30
CA ALA A 93 -16.10 5.75 2.03
C ALA A 93 -17.50 5.74 2.65
N ARG A 94 -17.72 6.51 3.71
CA ARG A 94 -19.03 6.58 4.38
C ARG A 94 -20.01 7.50 3.68
N ASP A 95 -19.50 8.46 2.96
CA ASP A 95 -20.31 9.41 2.25
C ASP A 95 -20.71 8.83 0.88
#